data_ed24c9dc70becdef14023f2c6ba005a2
#
_entry.id   ed24c9dc70becdef14023f2c6ba005a2
#
_cell.length_a   1.000
_cell.length_b   1.000
_cell.length_c   1.000
_cell.angle_alpha   90.00
_cell.angle_beta   90.00
_cell.angle_gamma   90.00
#
_symmetry.space_group_name_H-M   'P 1'
#
loop_
_entity.id
_entity.type
_entity.pdbx_description
1 polymer ?
#
loop_
_entity_poly.entity_id
_entity_poly.type
_entity_poly.pdbx_seq_one_letter_code
_entity_poly.pdbx_strand_id
1 'polypeptide(L)'
;MKILLVTRGSQGDVLPYLAIAAELERRGHEVTINLPQIFEETVKPYGFKYVLQQFDDIGGMIDSAAQNSHKFRPFLKWMRNVIDKQFDQLIPLLKEHDILVSTNSEFAVASIAEYCKKPLIRTAYAPF
;
A
#
# COMPACT_ATOMS: atom_id res chain seq x y z
N MET A 1 -19.60 -4.99 0.25
CA MET A 1 -18.50 -4.97 1.24
C MET A 1 -17.53 -3.86 0.86
N LYS A 2 -17.02 -3.16 1.84
CA LYS A 2 -16.03 -2.10 1.62
C LYS A 2 -14.62 -2.66 1.76
N ILE A 3 -13.85 -2.62 0.70
CA ILE A 3 -12.54 -3.27 0.61
C ILE A 3 -11.46 -2.21 0.43
N LEU A 4 -10.46 -2.24 1.30
CA LEU A 4 -9.28 -1.38 1.19
C LEU A 4 -8.14 -2.20 0.59
N LEU A 5 -7.66 -1.77 -0.58
CA LEU A 5 -6.49 -2.35 -1.24
C LEU A 5 -5.28 -1.45 -0.99
N VAL A 6 -4.19 -2.03 -0.51
CA VAL A 6 -2.95 -1.30 -0.26
C VAL A 6 -1.83 -1.91 -1.08
N THR A 7 -1.21 -1.13 -1.94
CA THR A 7 -0.10 -1.57 -2.78
C THR A 7 1.00 -0.51 -2.82
N ARG A 8 2.22 -0.97 -3.03
CA ARG A 8 3.42 -0.14 -3.11
C ARG A 8 4.41 -0.80 -4.04
N GLY A 9 5.28 -0.01 -4.67
CA GLY A 9 6.35 -0.51 -5.49
C GLY A 9 6.26 -0.02 -6.92
N SER A 10 6.64 -0.88 -7.87
CA SER A 10 6.67 -0.57 -9.29
C SER A 10 5.31 -0.81 -9.96
N GLN A 11 5.25 -0.57 -11.28
CA GLN A 11 4.07 -0.88 -12.07
C GLN A 11 3.67 -2.36 -11.95
N GLY A 12 4.64 -3.26 -11.82
CA GLY A 12 4.38 -4.69 -11.65
C GLY A 12 3.64 -5.02 -10.37
N ASP A 13 3.75 -4.17 -9.35
CA ASP A 13 3.03 -4.33 -8.09
C ASP A 13 1.66 -3.66 -8.11
N VAL A 14 1.54 -2.53 -8.81
CA VAL A 14 0.32 -1.70 -8.79
C VAL A 14 -0.71 -2.14 -9.82
N LEU A 15 -0.30 -2.46 -11.06
CA LEU A 15 -1.23 -2.82 -12.12
C LEU A 15 -2.10 -4.04 -11.80
N PRO A 16 -1.58 -5.12 -11.18
CA PRO A 16 -2.43 -6.23 -10.75
C PRO A 16 -3.52 -5.81 -9.76
N TYR A 17 -3.22 -4.85 -8.88
CA TYR A 17 -4.19 -4.35 -7.92
C TYR A 17 -5.29 -3.53 -8.58
N LEU A 18 -4.99 -2.79 -9.65
CA LEU A 18 -6.02 -2.11 -10.44
C LEU A 18 -6.97 -3.12 -11.09
N ALA A 19 -6.43 -4.23 -11.60
CA ALA A 19 -7.25 -5.31 -12.17
C ALA A 19 -8.13 -5.97 -11.12
N ILE A 20 -7.59 -6.22 -9.92
CA ILE A 20 -8.36 -6.78 -8.79
C ILE A 20 -9.45 -5.80 -8.37
N ALA A 21 -9.14 -4.51 -8.28
CA ALA A 21 -10.11 -3.48 -7.92
C ALA A 21 -11.28 -3.45 -8.93
N ALA A 22 -10.97 -3.48 -10.22
CA ALA A 22 -11.99 -3.48 -11.26
C ALA A 22 -12.92 -4.68 -11.13
N GLU A 23 -12.36 -5.87 -10.90
CA GLU A 23 -13.17 -7.10 -10.76
C GLU A 23 -14.02 -7.07 -9.48
N LEU A 24 -13.49 -6.57 -8.39
CA LEU A 24 -14.24 -6.44 -7.14
C LEU A 24 -15.40 -5.45 -7.28
N GLU A 25 -15.20 -4.33 -7.96
CA GLU A 25 -16.28 -3.39 -8.22
C GLU A 25 -17.33 -3.97 -9.15
N ARG A 26 -16.91 -4.73 -10.17
CA ARG A 26 -17.84 -5.43 -11.06
C ARG A 26 -18.74 -6.38 -10.28
N ARG A 27 -18.23 -6.95 -9.17
CA ARG A 27 -18.99 -7.86 -8.29
C ARG A 27 -19.81 -7.14 -7.23
N GLY A 28 -19.86 -5.80 -7.26
CA GLY A 28 -20.72 -5.02 -6.39
C GLY A 28 -20.08 -4.57 -5.08
N HIS A 29 -18.76 -4.68 -4.93
CA HIS A 29 -18.05 -4.19 -3.74
C HIS A 29 -17.61 -2.74 -3.92
N GLU A 30 -17.53 -2.00 -2.84
CA GLU A 30 -16.90 -0.69 -2.83
C GLU A 30 -15.42 -0.84 -2.56
N VAL A 31 -14.58 -0.35 -3.47
CA VAL A 31 -13.13 -0.48 -3.37
C VAL A 31 -12.49 0.88 -3.21
N THR A 32 -11.59 1.00 -2.24
CA THR A 32 -10.67 2.12 -2.11
C THR A 32 -9.25 1.58 -2.26
N ILE A 33 -8.46 2.20 -3.12
CA ILE A 33 -7.09 1.78 -3.34
C ILE A 33 -6.11 2.81 -2.78
N ASN A 34 -5.18 2.36 -1.95
CA ASN A 34 -4.09 3.17 -1.41
C ASN A 34 -2.82 2.83 -2.16
N LEU A 35 -2.24 3.80 -2.85
CA LEU A 35 -1.12 3.57 -3.77
C LEU A 35 -0.17 4.76 -3.77
N PRO A 36 1.09 4.58 -4.28
CA PRO A 36 2.05 5.68 -4.36
C PRO A 36 1.55 6.83 -5.23
N GLN A 37 1.99 8.04 -4.90
CA GLN A 37 1.58 9.26 -5.59
C GLN A 37 1.90 9.25 -7.08
N ILE A 38 3.01 8.61 -7.47
CA ILE A 38 3.42 8.54 -8.88
C ILE A 38 2.41 7.83 -9.78
N PHE A 39 1.51 7.04 -9.19
CA PHE A 39 0.49 6.30 -9.95
C PHE A 39 -0.88 6.99 -9.98
N GLU A 40 -0.98 8.24 -9.52
CA GLU A 40 -2.25 8.94 -9.52
C GLU A 40 -2.85 9.04 -10.92
N GLU A 41 -2.05 9.40 -11.92
CA GLU A 41 -2.53 9.51 -13.30
C GLU A 41 -2.92 8.16 -13.89
N THR A 42 -2.32 7.07 -13.39
CA THR A 42 -2.65 5.72 -13.81
C THR A 42 -3.99 5.25 -13.26
N VAL A 43 -4.32 5.62 -12.02
CA VAL A 43 -5.55 5.16 -11.37
C VAL A 43 -6.77 6.00 -11.74
N LYS A 44 -6.60 7.28 -12.03
CA LYS A 44 -7.71 8.20 -12.33
C LYS A 44 -8.69 7.70 -13.39
N PRO A 45 -8.22 7.16 -14.56
CA PRO A 45 -9.15 6.72 -15.60
C PRO A 45 -10.08 5.58 -15.20
N TYR A 46 -9.73 4.82 -14.16
CA TYR A 46 -10.55 3.70 -13.70
C TYR A 46 -11.78 4.13 -12.89
N GLY A 47 -11.77 5.36 -12.36
CA GLY A 47 -12.90 5.86 -11.57
C GLY A 47 -13.00 5.30 -10.15
N PHE A 48 -11.98 4.59 -9.68
CA PHE A 48 -11.95 4.07 -8.30
C PHE A 48 -11.79 5.20 -7.28
N LYS A 49 -12.29 4.96 -6.07
CA LYS A 49 -11.86 5.75 -4.92
C LYS A 49 -10.42 5.41 -4.63
N TYR A 50 -9.57 6.42 -4.51
CA TYR A 50 -8.17 6.19 -4.19
C TYR A 50 -7.67 7.20 -3.16
N VAL A 51 -6.67 6.76 -2.39
CA VAL A 51 -5.97 7.58 -1.42
C VAL A 51 -4.48 7.45 -1.72
N LEU A 52 -3.83 8.58 -1.99
CA LEU A 52 -2.39 8.57 -2.27
C LEU A 52 -1.62 8.40 -0.97
N GLN A 53 -0.57 7.59 -1.01
CA GLN A 53 0.35 7.45 0.10
C GLN A 53 1.04 8.79 0.35
N GLN A 54 1.07 9.23 1.60
CA GLN A 54 1.64 10.53 1.96
C GLN A 54 3.15 10.59 1.76
N PHE A 55 3.76 9.45 1.46
CA PHE A 55 5.18 9.33 1.51
C PHE A 55 5.61 8.22 0.56
N ASP A 56 6.39 8.61 -0.41
CA ASP A 56 6.89 7.73 -1.45
C ASP A 56 8.31 8.16 -1.83
N ASP A 57 9.24 7.98 -0.90
CA ASP A 57 10.63 8.37 -1.11
C ASP A 57 11.52 7.16 -1.35
N ILE A 58 11.08 6.28 -2.28
CA ILE A 58 11.92 5.18 -2.75
C ILE A 58 13.19 5.72 -3.41
N GLY A 59 13.06 6.80 -4.17
CA GLY A 59 14.20 7.47 -4.78
C GLY A 59 15.22 7.92 -3.76
N GLY A 60 14.78 8.58 -2.70
CA GLY A 60 15.65 9.02 -1.61
C GLY A 60 16.31 7.85 -0.89
N MET A 61 15.59 6.76 -0.70
CA MET A 61 16.15 5.55 -0.11
C MET A 61 17.25 4.95 -1.01
N ILE A 62 16.98 4.83 -2.31
CA ILE A 62 17.95 4.30 -3.28
C ILE A 62 19.19 5.18 -3.34
N ASP A 63 19.02 6.50 -3.41
CA ASP A 63 20.12 7.46 -3.43
C ASP A 63 20.96 7.37 -2.16
N SER A 64 20.31 7.28 -1.01
CA SER A 64 20.99 7.12 0.29
C SER A 64 21.77 5.82 0.36
N ALA A 65 21.20 4.72 -0.14
CA ALA A 65 21.86 3.43 -0.19
C ALA A 65 23.05 3.44 -1.16
N ALA A 66 22.92 4.12 -2.31
CA ALA A 66 23.98 4.22 -3.29
C ALA A 66 25.15 5.06 -2.78
N GLN A 67 24.89 6.13 -2.04
CA GLN A 67 25.92 7.01 -1.49
C GLN A 67 26.57 6.46 -0.23
N ASN A 68 25.90 5.61 0.51
CA ASN A 68 26.33 5.11 1.81
C ASN A 68 26.09 3.61 1.96
N SER A 69 26.78 2.80 1.14
CA SER A 69 26.66 1.34 1.15
C SER A 69 26.96 0.69 2.51
N HIS A 70 27.57 1.43 3.43
CA HIS A 70 27.92 0.95 4.76
C HIS A 70 26.89 1.29 5.83
N LYS A 71 25.81 2.03 5.49
CA LYS A 71 24.91 2.56 6.51
C LYS A 71 23.53 1.90 6.45
N PHE A 72 23.37 0.93 7.30
CA PHE A 72 22.10 0.33 7.60
C PHE A 72 21.13 1.32 8.27
N ARG A 73 21.65 2.34 8.96
CA ARG A 73 20.84 3.34 9.68
C ARG A 73 19.90 4.16 8.80
N PRO A 74 20.31 4.69 7.63
CA PRO A 74 19.38 5.41 6.76
C PRO A 74 18.23 4.53 6.27
N PHE A 75 18.50 3.26 5.99
CA PHE A 75 17.47 2.30 5.61
C PHE A 75 16.48 2.07 6.75
N LEU A 76 16.96 1.86 7.97
CA LEU A 76 16.10 1.69 9.14
C LEU A 76 15.26 2.93 9.42
N LYS A 77 15.85 4.11 9.28
CA LYS A 77 15.15 5.37 9.46
C LYS A 77 14.04 5.53 8.42
N TRP A 78 14.34 5.23 7.16
CA TRP A 78 13.36 5.26 6.09
C TRP A 78 12.22 4.29 6.37
N MET A 79 12.54 3.04 6.71
CA MET A 79 11.55 2.01 7.00
C MET A 79 10.65 2.41 8.18
N ARG A 80 11.24 2.98 9.23
CA ARG A 80 10.49 3.49 10.39
C ARG A 80 9.52 4.59 9.98
N ASN A 81 9.96 5.52 9.13
CA ASN A 81 9.10 6.57 8.63
C ASN A 81 7.93 6.01 7.81
N VAL A 82 8.19 5.01 6.97
CA VAL A 82 7.14 4.34 6.20
C VAL A 82 6.11 3.72 7.14
N ILE A 83 6.58 3.00 8.15
CA ILE A 83 5.70 2.34 9.14
C ILE A 83 4.86 3.37 9.87
N ASP A 84 5.47 4.45 10.36
CA ASP A 84 4.75 5.51 11.08
C ASP A 84 3.67 6.14 10.19
N LYS A 85 3.99 6.43 8.94
CA LYS A 85 3.02 6.97 7.98
C LYS A 85 1.90 6.00 7.65
N GLN A 86 2.22 4.70 7.56
CA GLN A 86 1.19 3.68 7.35
C GLN A 86 0.21 3.64 8.53
N PHE A 87 0.70 3.67 9.76
CA PHE A 87 -0.19 3.73 10.93
C PHE A 87 -1.07 4.97 10.91
N ASP A 88 -0.49 6.13 10.66
CA ASP A 88 -1.22 7.41 10.66
C ASP A 88 -2.31 7.44 9.58
N GLN A 89 -2.03 6.92 8.39
CA GLN A 89 -2.96 6.97 7.27
C GLN A 89 -3.95 5.82 7.26
N LEU A 90 -3.47 4.59 7.48
CA LEU A 90 -4.28 3.40 7.24
C LEU A 90 -5.24 3.08 8.38
N ILE A 91 -4.92 3.44 9.64
CA ILE A 91 -5.81 3.14 10.75
C ILE A 91 -7.16 3.83 10.58
N PRO A 92 -7.24 5.16 10.37
CA PRO A 92 -8.53 5.81 10.15
C PRO A 92 -9.24 5.27 8.91
N LEU A 93 -8.47 5.00 7.86
CA LEU A 93 -9.01 4.54 6.59
C LEU A 93 -9.60 3.13 6.71
N LEU A 94 -8.88 2.21 7.37
CA LEU A 94 -9.35 0.83 7.55
C LEU A 94 -10.58 0.74 8.44
N LYS A 95 -10.73 1.65 9.41
CA LYS A 95 -11.92 1.68 10.25
C LYS A 95 -13.21 1.90 9.46
N GLU A 96 -13.11 2.53 8.30
CA GLU A 96 -14.26 2.77 7.41
C GLU A 96 -14.47 1.63 6.41
N HIS A 97 -13.66 0.58 6.45
CA HIS A 97 -13.71 -0.55 5.54
C HIS A 97 -13.92 -1.86 6.29
N ASP A 98 -14.30 -2.91 5.56
CA ASP A 98 -14.60 -4.21 6.14
C ASP A 98 -13.38 -5.14 6.14
N ILE A 99 -12.49 -5.00 5.16
CA ILE A 99 -11.36 -5.89 4.95
C ILE A 99 -10.19 -5.12 4.33
N LEU A 100 -8.98 -5.56 4.68
CA LEU A 100 -7.74 -5.04 4.13
C LEU A 100 -7.09 -6.10 3.23
N VAL A 101 -6.75 -5.71 2.01
CA VAL A 101 -6.00 -6.55 1.07
C VAL A 101 -4.68 -5.85 0.76
N SER A 102 -3.57 -6.54 0.92
CA SER A 102 -2.24 -5.95 0.80
C SER A 102 -1.23 -6.90 0.21
N THR A 103 -0.17 -6.35 -0.35
CA THR A 103 0.99 -7.13 -0.78
C THR A 103 1.84 -7.54 0.43
N ASN A 104 2.71 -8.53 0.23
CA ASN A 104 3.60 -8.99 1.29
C ASN A 104 4.69 -7.97 1.67
N SER A 105 4.95 -7.01 0.81
CA SER A 105 5.99 -6.01 1.04
C SER A 105 5.56 -4.85 1.95
N GLU A 106 4.31 -4.83 2.38
CA GLU A 106 3.83 -3.81 3.30
C GLU A 106 4.15 -4.18 4.75
N PHE A 107 4.93 -3.34 5.42
CA PHE A 107 5.53 -3.69 6.72
C PHE A 107 4.54 -3.69 7.88
N ALA A 108 3.62 -2.74 7.91
CA ALA A 108 2.78 -2.49 9.09
C ALA A 108 1.35 -3.02 8.96
N VAL A 109 0.96 -3.56 7.80
CA VAL A 109 -0.45 -3.89 7.54
C VAL A 109 -1.01 -4.96 8.46
N ALA A 110 -0.23 -5.95 8.84
CA ALA A 110 -0.69 -7.00 9.76
C ALA A 110 -1.03 -6.41 11.13
N SER A 111 -0.17 -5.54 11.65
CA SER A 111 -0.40 -4.86 12.93
C SER A 111 -1.58 -3.92 12.87
N ILE A 112 -1.75 -3.21 11.75
CA ILE A 112 -2.86 -2.29 11.54
C ILE A 112 -4.18 -3.06 11.49
N ALA A 113 -4.23 -4.17 10.75
CA ALA A 113 -5.42 -5.00 10.66
C ALA A 113 -5.81 -5.57 12.03
N GLU A 114 -4.82 -6.05 12.79
CA GLU A 114 -5.04 -6.56 14.14
C GLU A 114 -5.55 -5.47 15.08
N TYR A 115 -4.94 -4.30 15.03
CA TYR A 115 -5.38 -3.15 15.85
C TYR A 115 -6.82 -2.74 15.54
N CYS A 116 -7.19 -2.70 14.26
CA CYS A 116 -8.54 -2.35 13.81
C CYS A 116 -9.53 -3.51 13.92
N LYS A 117 -9.06 -4.72 14.25
CA LYS A 117 -9.87 -5.94 14.31
C LYS A 117 -10.57 -6.22 12.98
N LYS A 118 -9.84 -6.04 11.89
CA LYS A 118 -10.33 -6.30 10.53
C LYS A 118 -9.57 -7.46 9.90
N PRO A 119 -10.23 -8.27 9.04
CA PRO A 119 -9.53 -9.33 8.31
C PRO A 119 -8.48 -8.75 7.37
N LEU A 120 -7.38 -9.49 7.19
CA LEU A 120 -6.32 -9.15 6.26
C LEU A 120 -6.14 -10.30 5.28
N ILE A 121 -6.14 -9.97 3.97
CA ILE A 121 -5.72 -10.89 2.92
C ILE A 121 -4.39 -10.38 2.37
N ARG A 122 -3.37 -11.23 2.41
CA ARG A 122 -2.08 -10.93 1.78
C ARG A 122 -1.99 -11.61 0.44
N THR A 123 -1.46 -10.88 -0.53
CA THR A 123 -1.27 -11.39 -1.89
C THR A 123 0.21 -11.44 -2.22
N ALA A 124 0.59 -12.39 -3.06
CA ALA A 124 1.95 -12.52 -3.56
C ALA A 124 1.91 -12.76 -5.08
N TYR A 125 2.81 -12.13 -5.80
CA TYR A 125 2.92 -12.27 -7.25
C TYR A 125 3.89 -13.36 -7.67
N ALA A 126 4.69 -13.84 -6.71
CA ALA A 126 5.68 -14.87 -6.95
C ALA A 126 5.76 -15.81 -5.75
N PRO A 127 6.15 -17.08 -5.94
CA PRO A 127 6.36 -17.99 -4.83
C PRO A 127 7.53 -17.53 -3.95
N PHE A 128 7.43 -17.81 -2.68
CA PHE A 128 8.48 -17.52 -1.70
C PHE A 128 9.38 -18.71 -1.48
#